data_efeb25047788e185e8c5b3a935ae785a
#
_entry.id   efeb25047788e185e8c5b3a935ae785a
#
_cell.length_a   1.000
_cell.length_b   1.000
_cell.length_c   1.000
_cell.angle_alpha   90.00
_cell.angle_beta   90.00
_cell.angle_gamma   90.00
#
_symmetry.space_group_name_H-M   'P 1'
#
loop_
_entity.id
_entity.type
_entity.pdbx_description
1 polymer ?
#
loop_
_entity_poly.entity_id
_entity_poly.type
_entity_poly.pdbx_seq_one_letter_code
_entity_poly.pdbx_strand_id
1 'polypeptide(L)' 'MKRAAHPMPEFVRTALDAEGLMARYEARPWYQRNDYLGWIARAKRDETKRKRLQQMLAELNAGDVYMKMAWRARS' A
#
# COMPACT_ATOMS: atom_id res chain seq x y z
N MET A 1 -5.76 -10.31 19.04
CA MET A 1 -4.85 -9.17 19.23
C MET A 1 -5.04 -8.15 18.10
N LYS A 2 -5.23 -6.90 18.45
CA LYS A 2 -5.43 -5.86 17.46
C LYS A 2 -4.09 -5.44 16.86
N ARG A 3 -4.04 -5.29 15.55
CA ARG A 3 -2.88 -4.71 14.90
C ARG A 3 -2.84 -3.22 15.17
N ALA A 4 -1.64 -2.67 15.35
CA ALA A 4 -1.48 -1.23 15.44
C ALA A 4 -1.86 -0.60 14.10
N ALA A 5 -2.69 0.43 14.15
CA ALA A 5 -3.04 1.17 12.95
C ALA A 5 -1.89 2.11 12.58
N HIS A 6 -1.54 2.15 11.30
CA HIS A 6 -0.49 3.02 10.78
C HIS A 6 -1.13 4.20 10.04
N PRO A 7 -0.76 5.44 10.38
CA PRO A 7 -1.28 6.59 9.64
C PRO A 7 -0.69 6.61 8.22
N MET A 8 -1.45 7.19 7.30
CA MET A 8 -0.95 7.36 5.94
C MET A 8 -0.06 8.60 5.87
N PRO A 9 1.22 8.45 5.55
CA PRO A 9 2.09 9.61 5.35
C PRO A 9 1.63 10.41 4.13
N GLU A 10 1.91 11.72 4.15
CA GLU A 10 1.49 12.57 3.06
C GLU A 10 2.10 12.18 1.71
N PHE A 11 3.37 11.73 1.71
CA PHE A 11 4.00 11.32 0.46
C PHE A 11 3.31 10.12 -0.18
N VAL A 12 2.73 9.23 0.65
CA VAL A 12 1.95 8.08 0.14
C VAL A 12 0.64 8.58 -0.45
N ARG A 13 -0.06 9.46 0.25
CA ARG A 13 -1.31 10.04 -0.23
C ARG A 13 -1.10 10.77 -1.56
N THR A 14 -0.06 11.58 -1.63
CA THR A 14 0.28 12.32 -2.84
C THR A 14 0.50 11.37 -4.02
N ALA A 15 1.23 10.28 -3.79
CA ALA A 15 1.49 9.31 -4.84
C ALA A 15 0.22 8.59 -5.29
N LEU A 16 -0.63 8.19 -4.36
CA LEU A 16 -1.89 7.54 -4.68
C LEU A 16 -2.80 8.45 -5.51
N ASP A 17 -2.87 9.72 -5.13
CA ASP A 17 -3.68 10.70 -5.86
C ASP A 17 -3.10 10.96 -7.25
N ALA A 18 -1.78 11.12 -7.35
CA ALA A 18 -1.13 11.41 -8.63
C ALA A 18 -1.29 10.26 -9.63
N GLU A 19 -1.31 9.02 -9.14
CA GLU A 19 -1.46 7.83 -10.00
C GLU A 19 -2.92 7.44 -10.20
N GLY A 20 -3.86 8.12 -9.54
CA GLY A 20 -5.27 7.78 -9.63
C GLY A 20 -5.61 6.44 -8.99
N LEU A 21 -4.87 6.02 -7.97
CA LEU A 21 -5.01 4.72 -7.35
C LEU A 21 -5.68 4.74 -5.97
N MET A 22 -6.12 5.90 -5.50
CA MET A 22 -6.71 6.00 -4.17
C MET A 22 -7.92 5.10 -4.01
N ALA A 23 -8.81 5.03 -4.99
CA ALA A 23 -9.99 4.18 -4.93
C ALA A 23 -9.62 2.71 -4.85
N ARG A 24 -8.61 2.29 -5.61
CA ARG A 24 -8.13 0.90 -5.55
C ARG A 24 -7.49 0.58 -4.21
N TYR A 25 -6.76 1.54 -3.64
CA TYR A 25 -6.20 1.39 -2.32
C TYR A 25 -7.31 1.20 -1.28
N GLU A 26 -8.33 2.05 -1.31
CA GLU A 26 -9.43 1.98 -0.35
C GLU A 26 -10.28 0.72 -0.51
N ALA A 27 -10.29 0.13 -1.69
CA ALA A 27 -11.01 -1.11 -1.94
C ALA A 27 -10.29 -2.34 -1.36
N ARG A 28 -9.02 -2.21 -0.98
CA ARG A 28 -8.28 -3.32 -0.37
C ARG A 28 -8.76 -3.56 1.05
N PRO A 29 -8.69 -4.82 1.56
CA PRO A 29 -9.02 -5.08 2.97
C PRO A 29 -8.15 -4.25 3.90
N TRP A 30 -8.69 -3.91 5.07
CA TRP A 30 -7.99 -3.08 6.05
C TRP A 30 -6.60 -3.63 6.38
N TYR A 31 -6.48 -4.95 6.55
CA TYR A 31 -5.20 -5.53 6.93
C TYR A 31 -4.12 -5.30 5.86
N GLN A 32 -4.51 -5.31 4.58
CA GLN A 32 -3.55 -5.04 3.50
C GLN A 32 -3.12 -3.60 3.49
N ARG A 33 -4.08 -2.68 3.64
CA ARG A 33 -3.77 -1.25 3.68
C ARG A 33 -2.82 -0.93 4.84
N ASN A 34 -3.14 -1.46 6.02
CA ASN A 34 -2.33 -1.23 7.20
C ASN A 34 -0.93 -1.85 7.06
N ASP A 35 -0.86 -3.05 6.48
CA ASP A 35 0.43 -3.72 6.26
C ASP A 35 1.30 -2.93 5.29
N TYR A 36 0.74 -2.41 4.21
CA TYR A 36 1.50 -1.57 3.28
C TYR A 36 2.09 -0.35 3.98
N LEU A 37 1.26 0.36 4.74
CA LEU A 37 1.72 1.57 5.41
C LEU A 37 2.79 1.27 6.45
N GLY A 38 2.60 0.21 7.24
CA GLY A 38 3.60 -0.20 8.23
C GLY A 38 4.89 -0.65 7.57
N TRP A 39 4.80 -1.38 6.47
CA TRP A 39 5.96 -1.86 5.72
C TRP A 39 6.77 -0.69 5.14
N ILE A 40 6.09 0.29 4.55
CA ILE A 40 6.75 1.49 4.02
C ILE A 40 7.39 2.27 5.16
N ALA A 41 6.68 2.45 6.28
CA ALA A 41 7.18 3.22 7.42
C ALA A 41 8.41 2.58 8.08
N ARG A 42 8.52 1.25 8.04
CA ARG A 42 9.65 0.55 8.64
C ARG A 42 10.96 0.70 7.86
N ALA A 43 10.88 1.16 6.63
CA ALA A 43 12.09 1.39 5.84
C ALA A 43 12.88 2.55 6.47
N LYS A 44 14.17 2.36 6.66
CA LYS A 44 15.02 3.37 7.29
C LYS A 44 15.51 4.42 6.28
N ARG A 45 15.70 4.02 5.03
CA ARG A 45 16.21 4.91 3.99
C ARG A 45 15.08 5.38 3.09
N ASP A 46 15.17 6.63 2.66
CA ASP A 46 14.17 7.18 1.74
C ASP A 46 14.10 6.39 0.43
N GLU A 47 15.23 5.90 -0.06
CA GLU A 47 15.29 5.07 -1.24
C GLU A 47 14.46 3.80 -1.07
N THR A 48 14.57 3.15 0.08
CA THR A 48 13.80 1.93 0.38
C THR A 48 12.32 2.26 0.51
N LYS A 49 12.00 3.38 1.15
CA LYS A 49 10.59 3.82 1.26
C LYS A 49 9.99 4.02 -0.12
N ARG A 50 10.74 4.64 -1.03
CA ARG A 50 10.27 4.85 -2.40
C ARG A 50 10.08 3.54 -3.15
N LYS A 51 11.00 2.59 -3.00
CA LYS A 51 10.87 1.28 -3.63
C LYS A 51 9.64 0.55 -3.14
N ARG A 52 9.39 0.59 -1.84
CA ARG A 52 8.22 -0.06 -1.25
C ARG A 52 6.94 0.61 -1.69
N LEU A 53 6.93 1.95 -1.77
CA LEU A 53 5.80 2.68 -2.29
C LEU A 53 5.52 2.30 -3.75
N GLN A 54 6.57 2.24 -4.58
CA GLN A 54 6.41 1.87 -5.98
C GLN A 54 5.85 0.45 -6.13
N GLN A 55 6.29 -0.47 -5.28
CA GLN A 55 5.73 -1.82 -5.30
C GLN A 55 4.24 -1.81 -4.97
N MET A 56 3.84 -1.05 -3.93
CA MET A 56 2.43 -0.93 -3.58
C MET A 56 1.62 -0.37 -4.76
N LEU A 57 2.11 0.70 -5.37
CA LEU A 57 1.42 1.31 -6.51
C LEU A 57 1.26 0.33 -7.67
N ALA A 58 2.32 -0.42 -7.98
CA ALA A 58 2.29 -1.41 -9.05
C ALA A 58 1.27 -2.51 -8.74
N GLU A 59 1.22 -2.98 -7.50
CA GLU A 59 0.29 -4.02 -7.09
C GLU A 59 -1.16 -3.54 -7.10
N LEU A 60 -1.39 -2.30 -6.69
CA LEU A 60 -2.72 -1.70 -6.77
C LEU A 60 -3.17 -1.55 -8.22
N ASN A 61 -2.25 -1.16 -9.08
CA ASN A 61 -2.56 -1.00 -10.50
C ASN A 61 -2.87 -2.35 -11.16
N ALA A 62 -2.14 -3.40 -10.78
CA ALA A 62 -2.40 -4.75 -11.29
C ALA A 62 -3.74 -5.30 -10.76
N GLY A 63 -4.06 -5.02 -9.50
CA GLY A 63 -5.35 -5.36 -8.91
C GLY A 63 -5.44 -6.76 -8.31
N ASP A 64 -4.59 -7.69 -8.73
CA ASP A 64 -4.65 -9.09 -8.30
C ASP A 64 -3.36 -9.57 -7.64
N VAL A 65 -2.60 -8.64 -7.07
CA VAL A 65 -1.33 -8.94 -6.39
C VAL A 65 -1.30 -8.24 -5.04
N TYR A 66 -0.80 -8.94 -4.04
CA TYR A 66 -0.56 -8.37 -2.72
C TYR A 66 0.75 -8.93 -2.17
N MET A 67 1.71 -8.04 -1.90
CA MET A 67 3.04 -8.42 -1.38
C MET A 67 3.68 -9.51 -2.25
N LYS A 68 3.61 -9.32 -3.57
CA LYS A 68 4.15 -10.22 -4.59
C LYS A 68 3.44 -11.58 -4.64
N MET A 69 2.32 -11.71 -3.96
CA MET A 69 1.51 -12.94 -3.99
C MET A 69 0.21 -12.68 -4.74
N ALA A 70 -0.27 -13.71 -5.43
CA ALA A 70 -1.56 -13.64 -6.08
C ALA A 70 -2.66 -13.40 -5.04
N TRP A 71 -3.54 -12.47 -5.33
CA TRP A 71 -4.66 -12.14 -4.45
C TRP A 71 -5.88 -11.77 -5.27
N ARG A 72 -7.03 -12.29 -4.88
CA ARG A 72 -8.29 -11.96 -5.54
C ARG A 72 -9.25 -11.37 -4.53
N ALA A 73 -9.85 -10.25 -4.90
CA ALA A 73 -10.91 -9.67 -4.10
C ALA A 73 -12.11 -10.60 -4.11
N ARG A 74 -12.79 -10.72 -2.98
CA ARG A 74 -14.06 -11.42 -2.94
C ARG A 74 -15.11 -10.56 -3.62
N SER A 75 -15.80 -11.14 -4.54
CA SER A 75 -16.92 -10.49 -5.18
C SER A 75 -18.18 -10.60 -4.32
#